data_bf67693c33c59a9d07170066bfc87047
#
_entry.id   bf67693c33c59a9d07170066bfc87047
#
_cell.length_a   1.000
_cell.length_b   1.000
_cell.length_c   1.000
_cell.angle_alpha   90.00
_cell.angle_beta   90.00
_cell.angle_gamma   90.00
#
_symmetry.space_group_name_H-M   'P 1'
#
loop_
_entity.id
_entity.type
_entity.pdbx_description
1 polymer ?
#
loop_
_entity_poly.entity_id
_entity_poly.type
_entity_poly.pdbx_seq_one_letter_code
_entity_poly.pdbx_strand_id
1 'polypeptide(L)'
;HTSYGALFENWVISEIRKNNFNTAQTSGMYYFRDSSGNEIDLISERDGGPIAIEIKSGKQHNNNQLRGLKYWQKYQPASQGILLYGGKQHEMMTDTLSLVPWTEVINL
;
A
#
# COMPACT_ATOMS: atom_id res chain seq x y z
N HIS A 1 6.85 23.38 -4.74
CA HIS A 1 6.20 23.20 -3.44
C HIS A 1 5.59 21.83 -3.33
N THR A 2 6.07 21.08 -2.38
CA THR A 2 5.65 19.69 -2.19
C THR A 2 4.59 19.63 -1.09
N SER A 3 3.45 19.01 -1.40
CA SER A 3 2.37 18.86 -0.44
C SER A 3 2.74 17.88 0.68
N TYR A 4 2.06 18.01 1.81
CA TYR A 4 2.20 17.07 2.91
C TYR A 4 1.92 15.62 2.47
N GLY A 5 0.88 15.44 1.64
CA GLY A 5 0.54 14.10 1.12
C GLY A 5 1.66 13.47 0.33
N ALA A 6 2.32 14.24 -0.54
CA ALA A 6 3.45 13.74 -1.33
C ALA A 6 4.65 13.43 -0.45
N LEU A 7 4.93 14.25 0.56
CA LEU A 7 6.01 14.00 1.51
C LEU A 7 5.75 12.72 2.31
N PHE A 8 4.53 12.55 2.77
CA PHE A 8 4.12 11.36 3.52
C PHE A 8 4.30 10.10 2.67
N GLU A 9 3.80 10.12 1.45
CA GLU A 9 3.90 8.98 0.53
C GLU A 9 5.36 8.62 0.25
N ASN A 10 6.18 9.62 -0.04
CA ASN A 10 7.60 9.39 -0.31
C ASN A 10 8.32 8.79 0.90
N TRP A 11 7.99 9.27 2.09
CA TRP A 11 8.58 8.74 3.33
C TRP A 11 8.19 7.27 3.54
N VAL A 12 6.90 6.96 3.35
CA VAL A 12 6.41 5.58 3.52
C VAL A 12 7.10 4.63 2.55
N ILE A 13 7.17 5.01 1.27
CA ILE A 13 7.82 4.17 0.25
C ILE A 13 9.28 3.95 0.60
N SER A 14 9.95 5.00 1.03
CA SER A 14 11.35 4.95 1.46
C SER A 14 11.57 3.96 2.61
N GLU A 15 10.67 3.99 3.60
CA GLU A 15 10.76 3.09 4.76
C GLU A 15 10.49 1.64 4.37
N ILE A 16 9.54 1.40 3.50
CA ILE A 16 9.24 0.06 3.01
C ILE A 16 10.45 -0.51 2.24
N ARG A 17 11.07 0.31 1.38
CA ARG A 17 12.25 -0.11 0.62
C ARG A 17 13.42 -0.46 1.54
N LYS A 18 13.67 0.36 2.54
CA LYS A 18 14.74 0.08 3.53
C LYS A 18 14.47 -1.23 4.25
N ASN A 19 13.25 -1.45 4.68
CA ASN A 19 12.89 -2.67 5.40
C ASN A 19 13.06 -3.91 4.53
N ASN A 20 12.61 -3.84 3.28
CA ASN A 20 12.75 -4.95 2.33
C ASN A 20 14.22 -5.26 2.05
N PHE A 21 15.04 -4.23 1.89
CA PHE A 21 16.48 -4.39 1.68
C PHE A 21 17.14 -5.07 2.90
N ASN A 22 16.81 -4.58 4.09
CA ASN A 22 17.41 -5.10 5.34
C ASN A 22 17.02 -6.54 5.64
N THR A 23 15.85 -6.98 5.17
CA THR A 23 15.38 -8.35 5.39
C THR A 23 15.68 -9.26 4.20
N ALA A 24 16.47 -8.78 3.24
CA ALA A 24 16.81 -9.49 2.01
C ALA A 24 15.58 -9.86 1.14
N GLN A 25 14.51 -9.11 1.28
CA GLN A 25 13.34 -9.22 0.42
C GLN A 25 13.65 -8.49 -0.89
N THR A 26 14.31 -9.18 -1.81
CA THR A 26 14.83 -8.56 -3.04
C THR A 26 13.85 -8.59 -4.21
N SER A 27 12.65 -9.09 -4.01
CA SER A 27 11.64 -9.10 -5.07
C SER A 27 11.26 -7.67 -5.47
N GLY A 28 10.79 -7.52 -6.71
CA GLY A 28 10.54 -6.22 -7.31
C GLY A 28 9.47 -5.42 -6.57
N MET A 29 9.67 -4.12 -6.59
CA MET A 29 8.66 -3.15 -6.12
C MET A 29 8.38 -2.19 -7.26
N TYR A 30 7.11 -1.93 -7.52
CA TYR A 30 6.73 -1.08 -8.63
C TYR A 30 5.39 -0.36 -8.38
N TYR A 31 5.19 0.72 -9.12
CA TYR A 31 3.97 1.49 -9.17
C TYR A 31 3.05 0.88 -10.23
N PHE A 32 1.76 0.86 -9.97
CA PHE A 32 0.77 0.34 -10.94
C PHE A 32 -0.16 1.44 -11.40
N ARG A 33 -0.41 1.47 -12.70
CA ARG A 33 -1.40 2.36 -13.31
C ARG A 33 -1.94 1.71 -14.56
N ASP A 34 -3.26 1.74 -14.75
CA ASP A 34 -3.87 1.26 -15.98
C ASP A 34 -4.42 2.41 -16.83
N SER A 35 -4.92 2.07 -18.02
CA SER A 35 -5.46 3.06 -18.95
C SER A 35 -6.76 3.70 -18.47
N SER A 36 -7.44 3.09 -17.52
CA SER A 36 -8.69 3.61 -16.95
C SER A 36 -8.47 4.53 -15.75
N GLY A 37 -7.21 4.77 -15.38
CA GLY A 37 -6.87 5.66 -14.29
C GLY A 37 -6.81 4.99 -12.91
N ASN A 38 -6.91 3.67 -12.84
CA ASN A 38 -6.70 2.96 -11.58
C ASN A 38 -5.22 2.94 -11.25
N GLU A 39 -4.88 3.30 -10.01
CA GLU A 39 -3.50 3.43 -9.56
C GLU A 39 -3.31 2.75 -8.22
N ILE A 40 -2.11 2.21 -8.01
CA ILE A 40 -1.67 1.71 -6.72
C ILE A 40 -0.25 2.24 -6.49
N ASP A 41 -0.04 2.85 -5.33
CA ASP A 41 1.19 3.56 -5.03
C ASP A 41 2.41 2.63 -4.99
N LEU A 42 2.23 1.41 -4.52
CA LEU A 42 3.33 0.47 -4.43
C LEU A 42 2.81 -0.96 -4.48
N ILE A 43 3.43 -1.76 -5.34
CA ILE A 43 3.21 -3.21 -5.36
C ILE A 43 4.56 -3.86 -5.04
N SER A 44 4.57 -4.73 -4.04
CA SER A 44 5.75 -5.47 -3.64
C SER A 44 5.54 -6.95 -3.93
N GLU A 45 6.37 -7.50 -4.79
CA GLU A 45 6.33 -8.94 -5.09
C GLU A 45 6.86 -9.72 -3.90
N ARG A 46 6.12 -10.74 -3.49
CA ARG A 46 6.48 -11.60 -2.36
C ARG A 46 6.21 -13.05 -2.74
N ASP A 47 6.82 -13.99 -2.02
CA ASP A 47 6.69 -15.42 -2.31
C ASP A 47 5.25 -15.93 -2.23
N GLY A 48 4.47 -15.40 -1.31
CA GLY A 48 3.06 -15.78 -1.16
C GLY A 48 2.09 -15.03 -2.05
N GLY A 49 2.59 -14.20 -2.96
CA GLY A 49 1.80 -13.33 -3.81
C GLY A 49 2.11 -11.86 -3.54
N PRO A 50 1.75 -10.97 -4.46
CA PRO A 50 2.07 -9.56 -4.30
C PRO A 50 1.31 -8.92 -3.14
N ILE A 51 1.89 -7.87 -2.58
CA ILE A 51 1.22 -6.98 -1.63
C ILE A 51 1.05 -5.64 -2.33
N ALA A 52 -0.19 -5.19 -2.45
CA ALA A 52 -0.51 -3.90 -3.04
C ALA A 52 -0.79 -2.90 -1.91
N ILE A 53 -0.12 -1.76 -1.95
CA ILE A 53 -0.17 -0.77 -0.87
C ILE A 53 -0.60 0.58 -1.45
N GLU A 54 -1.72 1.08 -0.96
CA GLU A 54 -2.19 2.43 -1.26
C GLU A 54 -1.90 3.30 -0.04
N ILE A 55 -1.38 4.51 -0.27
CA ILE A 55 -0.89 5.37 0.79
C ILE A 55 -1.69 6.66 0.84
N LYS A 56 -2.29 6.96 1.99
CA LYS A 56 -3.07 8.18 2.20
C LYS A 56 -2.65 8.84 3.51
N SER A 57 -2.34 10.12 3.46
CA SER A 57 -1.83 10.86 4.62
C SER A 57 -2.91 11.23 5.64
N GLY A 58 -4.18 11.19 5.25
CA GLY A 58 -5.28 11.57 6.14
C GLY A 58 -5.47 10.62 7.29
N LYS A 59 -6.03 11.13 8.39
CA LYS A 59 -6.33 10.34 9.59
C LYS A 59 -7.63 9.56 9.48
N GLN A 60 -8.47 9.88 8.50
CA GLN A 60 -9.72 9.22 8.21
C GLN A 60 -9.57 8.44 6.90
N HIS A 61 -10.36 7.40 6.76
CA HIS A 61 -10.41 6.65 5.50
C HIS A 61 -11.85 6.60 4.98
N ASN A 62 -11.99 6.28 3.69
CA ASN A 62 -13.31 6.07 3.08
C ASN A 62 -13.23 4.97 2.02
N ASN A 63 -14.41 4.50 1.58
CA ASN A 63 -14.49 3.38 0.65
C ASN A 63 -13.91 3.70 -0.73
N ASN A 64 -13.91 4.97 -1.13
CA ASN A 64 -13.34 5.35 -2.43
C ASN A 64 -11.84 5.07 -2.49
N GLN A 65 -11.16 5.16 -1.35
CA GLN A 65 -9.72 4.92 -1.27
C GLN A 65 -9.38 3.43 -1.45
N LEU A 66 -10.35 2.54 -1.29
CA LEU A 66 -10.16 1.10 -1.47
C LEU A 66 -10.40 0.64 -2.90
N ARG A 67 -10.92 1.51 -3.74
CA ARG A 67 -11.34 1.14 -5.10
C ARG A 67 -10.20 0.56 -5.94
N GLY A 68 -9.06 1.22 -5.93
CA GLY A 68 -7.89 0.76 -6.69
C GLY A 68 -7.42 -0.61 -6.23
N LEU A 69 -7.37 -0.82 -4.92
CA LEU A 69 -6.96 -2.11 -4.36
C LEU A 69 -7.93 -3.22 -4.74
N LYS A 70 -9.24 -2.96 -4.64
CA LYS A 70 -10.25 -3.95 -5.03
C LYS A 70 -10.20 -4.27 -6.53
N TYR A 71 -9.96 -3.25 -7.35
CA TYR A 71 -9.79 -3.43 -8.79
C TYR A 71 -8.59 -4.33 -9.09
N TRP A 72 -7.46 -4.05 -8.46
CA TRP A 72 -6.24 -4.83 -8.61
C TRP A 72 -6.46 -6.29 -8.23
N GLN A 73 -7.16 -6.55 -7.13
CA GLN A 73 -7.38 -7.90 -6.63
C GLN A 73 -8.25 -8.76 -7.55
N LYS A 74 -9.03 -8.14 -8.45
CA LYS A 74 -9.76 -8.88 -9.46
C LYS A 74 -8.83 -9.56 -10.46
N TYR A 75 -7.71 -8.92 -10.78
CA TYR A 75 -6.72 -9.45 -11.71
C TYR A 75 -5.63 -10.24 -11.03
N GLN A 76 -5.40 -9.98 -9.75
CA GLN A 76 -4.36 -10.64 -8.96
C GLN A 76 -5.00 -11.18 -7.67
N PRO A 77 -5.75 -12.28 -7.76
CA PRO A 77 -6.47 -12.80 -6.57
C PRO A 77 -5.57 -13.23 -5.42
N ALA A 78 -4.31 -13.54 -5.70
CA ALA A 78 -3.33 -13.90 -4.66
C ALA A 78 -2.79 -12.67 -3.91
N SER A 79 -3.12 -11.46 -4.37
CA SER A 79 -2.59 -10.24 -3.76
C SER A 79 -3.30 -9.89 -2.46
N GLN A 80 -2.50 -9.57 -1.44
CA GLN A 80 -2.98 -8.83 -0.28
C GLN A 80 -3.05 -7.36 -0.63
N GLY A 81 -4.01 -6.64 -0.05
CA GLY A 81 -4.16 -5.21 -0.24
C GLY A 81 -4.08 -4.49 1.09
N ILE A 82 -3.38 -3.37 1.11
CA ILE A 82 -3.20 -2.56 2.32
C ILE A 82 -3.50 -1.11 1.98
N LEU A 83 -4.40 -0.50 2.74
CA LEU A 83 -4.54 0.95 2.79
C LEU A 83 -3.75 1.45 3.99
N LEU A 84 -2.59 2.04 3.74
CA LEU A 84 -1.74 2.62 4.76
C LEU A 84 -2.08 4.10 4.91
N TYR A 85 -2.42 4.53 6.11
CA TYR A 85 -2.97 5.86 6.30
C TYR A 85 -2.42 6.56 7.54
N GLY A 86 -2.78 7.83 7.71
CA GLY A 86 -2.27 8.67 8.80
C GLY A 86 -3.00 8.53 10.13
N GLY A 87 -3.90 7.56 10.25
CA GLY A 87 -4.66 7.32 11.47
C GLY A 87 -4.01 6.31 12.40
N LYS A 88 -4.80 5.78 13.33
CA LYS A 88 -4.31 4.91 14.41
C LYS A 88 -4.93 3.52 14.45
N GLN A 89 -6.01 3.29 13.70
CA GLN A 89 -6.72 2.02 13.77
C GLN A 89 -6.17 1.02 12.77
N HIS A 90 -6.02 -0.22 13.22
CA HIS A 90 -5.69 -1.35 12.37
C HIS A 90 -6.95 -2.20 12.24
N GLU A 91 -7.38 -2.48 11.01
CA GLU A 91 -8.64 -3.18 10.78
C GLU A 91 -8.56 -4.06 9.54
N MET A 92 -9.07 -5.29 9.66
CA MET A 92 -9.26 -6.16 8.50
C MET A 92 -10.58 -5.77 7.83
N MET A 93 -10.50 -5.26 6.61
CA MET A 93 -11.69 -4.88 5.84
C MET A 93 -12.30 -6.10 5.15
N THR A 94 -11.46 -6.98 4.63
CA THR A 94 -11.82 -8.30 4.10
C THR A 94 -10.71 -9.28 4.49
N ASP A 95 -10.82 -10.53 4.05
CA ASP A 95 -9.76 -11.54 4.31
C ASP A 95 -8.41 -11.13 3.68
N THR A 96 -8.44 -10.29 2.65
CA THR A 96 -7.25 -9.92 1.90
C THR A 96 -7.02 -8.41 1.80
N LEU A 97 -7.77 -7.62 2.55
CA LEU A 97 -7.69 -6.15 2.47
C LEU A 97 -7.70 -5.57 3.87
N SER A 98 -6.64 -4.84 4.21
CA SER A 98 -6.43 -4.30 5.56
C SER A 98 -6.25 -2.79 5.54
N LEU A 99 -6.74 -2.15 6.60
CA LEU A 99 -6.43 -0.78 6.93
C LEU A 99 -5.30 -0.80 7.95
N VAL A 100 -4.20 -0.10 7.67
CA VAL A 100 -2.98 -0.16 8.51
C VAL A 100 -2.51 1.25 8.82
N PRO A 101 -2.29 1.58 10.11
CA PRO A 101 -1.73 2.88 10.46
C PRO A 101 -0.28 3.02 9.99
N TRP A 102 0.10 4.23 9.64
CA TRP A 102 1.44 4.54 9.13
C TRP A 102 2.55 4.14 10.10
N THR A 103 2.26 4.11 11.40
CA THR A 103 3.25 3.72 12.42
C THR A 103 3.67 2.27 12.33
N GLU A 104 2.92 1.44 11.58
CA GLU A 104 3.25 0.03 11.40
C GLU A 104 4.00 -0.24 10.09
N VAL A 105 4.47 0.82 9.42
CA VAL A 105 5.14 0.68 8.13
C VAL A 105 6.36 -0.25 8.18
N ILE A 106 7.06 -0.28 9.30
CA ILE A 106 8.25 -1.13 9.43
C ILE A 106 7.91 -2.62 9.41
N ASN A 107 6.65 -2.98 9.58
CA ASN A 107 6.21 -4.38 9.57
C ASN A 107 5.82 -4.83 8.16
N LEU A 108 5.88 -3.95 7.20
CA LEU A 108 5.55 -4.25 5.82
C LEU A 108 6.81 -4.62 5.05
#